data_ec40efc3bbd0bf6c979a649eab90aa27
#
_entry.id   ec40efc3bbd0bf6c979a649eab90aa27
#
_cell.length_a   1.000
_cell.length_b   1.000
_cell.length_c   1.000
_cell.angle_alpha   90.00
_cell.angle_beta   90.00
_cell.angle_gamma   90.00
#
_symmetry.space_group_name_H-M   'P 1'
#
loop_
_entity.id
_entity.type
_entity.pdbx_description
1 polymer ?
#
loop_
_entity_poly.entity_id
_entity_poly.type
_entity_poly.pdbx_seq_one_letter_code
_entity_poly.pdbx_strand_id
1 'polypeptide(L)'
;MDDNKSKALAAALSQIEKQFGKGSIMRLGDHAAMQDIQVVSTGSLGLDIALGVGGLPRGRVVEIYGPESSGKTTLTLQVIAEMQKLGGTAAFIDAEHALDPQYAQKLGVKVADLLISQPDTGEQALEIADMLVRSGSVDIVVVDSVAALTPKAEIEGEMGDSHMGLQARLMSQALRKLTANIKRTNTLVIFINQIRMKIGVMFGNPETTTGGNALKFYASVRLDIRRTGAIKKGEEVIGSETRVKVVKNKVAPPFKQAEFDILYGEGISREGEIIDMGVEHKFIEKSGAWYSYKGEKIGQGKDNAREFLREHKDIAVEIEGKVREAVGVSGLPTTVDPDTVDA
;
A
#
# COMPACT_ATOMS: atom_id res chain seq x y z
N MET A 1 11.79 36.10 -26.08
CA MET A 1 11.13 35.09 -26.93
C MET A 1 10.51 35.79 -28.12
N ASP A 2 10.65 35.20 -29.29
CA ASP A 2 10.13 35.79 -30.55
C ASP A 2 8.60 35.87 -30.45
N ASP A 3 8.03 37.05 -30.61
CA ASP A 3 6.59 37.33 -30.43
C ASP A 3 5.72 36.43 -31.34
N ASN A 4 6.24 36.05 -32.49
CA ASN A 4 5.63 35.12 -33.42
C ASN A 4 5.54 33.69 -32.89
N LYS A 5 6.54 33.22 -32.13
CA LYS A 5 6.51 31.88 -31.49
C LYS A 5 5.50 31.83 -30.35
N SER A 6 5.37 32.92 -29.59
CA SER A 6 4.40 33.03 -28.50
C SER A 6 2.97 32.98 -29.02
N LYS A 7 2.65 33.72 -30.10
CA LYS A 7 1.34 33.74 -30.76
C LYS A 7 0.99 32.35 -31.36
N ALA A 8 1.97 31.72 -32.03
CA ALA A 8 1.78 30.38 -32.61
C ALA A 8 1.50 29.32 -31.52
N LEU A 9 2.21 29.38 -30.38
CA LEU A 9 1.98 28.49 -29.25
C LEU A 9 0.59 28.71 -28.64
N ALA A 10 0.17 29.95 -28.41
CA ALA A 10 -1.15 30.27 -27.90
C ALA A 10 -2.28 29.75 -28.81
N ALA A 11 -2.12 29.89 -30.12
CA ALA A 11 -3.06 29.37 -31.11
C ALA A 11 -3.16 27.82 -31.04
N ALA A 12 -2.00 27.13 -30.96
CA ALA A 12 -1.95 25.68 -30.84
C ALA A 12 -2.60 25.18 -29.54
N LEU A 13 -2.35 25.83 -28.40
CA LEU A 13 -2.98 25.51 -27.11
C LEU A 13 -4.50 25.67 -27.18
N SER A 14 -4.97 26.78 -27.75
CA SER A 14 -6.43 27.02 -27.94
C SER A 14 -7.07 25.98 -28.85
N GLN A 15 -6.38 25.55 -29.91
CA GLN A 15 -6.88 24.52 -30.81
C GLN A 15 -6.95 23.14 -30.13
N ILE A 16 -5.95 22.78 -29.30
CA ILE A 16 -5.94 21.54 -28.50
C ILE A 16 -7.12 21.54 -27.52
N GLU A 17 -7.32 22.64 -26.80
CA GLU A 17 -8.44 22.74 -25.86
C GLU A 17 -9.82 22.67 -26.52
N LYS A 18 -9.98 23.25 -27.73
CA LYS A 18 -11.22 23.13 -28.50
C LYS A 18 -11.47 21.70 -28.99
N GLN A 19 -10.43 20.99 -29.37
CA GLN A 19 -10.56 19.64 -29.94
C GLN A 19 -10.69 18.55 -28.86
N PHE A 20 -9.98 18.68 -27.75
CA PHE A 20 -9.85 17.65 -26.70
C PHE A 20 -10.47 18.03 -25.36
N GLY A 21 -10.97 19.25 -25.22
CA GLY A 21 -11.58 19.78 -24.00
C GLY A 21 -10.62 20.61 -23.14
N LYS A 22 -11.19 21.48 -22.29
CA LYS A 22 -10.40 22.28 -21.32
C LYS A 22 -9.61 21.39 -20.39
N GLY A 23 -8.32 21.74 -20.15
CA GLY A 23 -7.43 20.97 -19.27
C GLY A 23 -6.74 19.80 -19.98
N SER A 24 -6.95 19.59 -21.31
CA SER A 24 -6.21 18.58 -22.09
C SER A 24 -4.72 18.90 -22.20
N ILE A 25 -4.35 20.16 -22.05
CA ILE A 25 -2.97 20.62 -21.95
C ILE A 25 -2.87 21.72 -20.89
N MET A 26 -1.83 21.66 -20.05
CA MET A 26 -1.59 22.64 -19.00
C MET A 26 -0.09 22.86 -18.80
N ARG A 27 0.31 23.98 -18.24
CA ARG A 27 1.70 24.20 -17.82
C ARG A 27 1.89 23.57 -16.44
N LEU A 28 2.99 22.87 -16.25
CA LEU A 28 3.29 22.17 -14.98
C LEU A 28 3.37 23.12 -13.77
N GLY A 29 3.66 24.41 -14.00
CA GLY A 29 3.70 25.44 -12.94
C GLY A 29 2.35 26.09 -12.62
N ASP A 30 1.29 25.75 -13.34
CA ASP A 30 -0.03 26.27 -13.02
C ASP A 30 -0.56 25.56 -11.76
N HIS A 31 -1.09 26.31 -10.79
CA HIS A 31 -1.55 25.78 -9.49
C HIS A 31 -2.54 24.62 -9.61
N ALA A 32 -3.29 24.52 -10.71
CA ALA A 32 -4.18 23.39 -11.00
C ALA A 32 -3.45 22.07 -11.31
N ALA A 33 -2.16 22.12 -11.70
CA ALA A 33 -1.36 20.93 -12.01
C ALA A 33 -0.71 20.31 -10.77
N MET A 34 -0.59 21.05 -9.68
CA MET A 34 -0.11 20.57 -8.37
C MET A 34 -1.30 20.10 -7.50
N GLN A 35 -2.06 19.12 -7.98
CA GLN A 35 -3.01 18.43 -7.09
C GLN A 35 -2.21 17.70 -6.02
N ASP A 36 -2.49 18.00 -4.75
CA ASP A 36 -1.98 17.23 -3.63
C ASP A 36 -2.31 15.75 -3.83
N ILE A 37 -1.28 14.91 -3.79
CA ILE A 37 -1.45 13.47 -3.96
C ILE A 37 -2.19 12.96 -2.74
N GLN A 38 -3.44 12.57 -2.92
CA GLN A 38 -4.20 11.92 -1.86
C GLN A 38 -3.58 10.55 -1.58
N VAL A 39 -3.44 10.23 -0.30
CA VAL A 39 -2.84 8.99 0.16
C VAL A 39 -3.71 8.29 1.19
N VAL A 40 -3.48 7.01 1.38
CA VAL A 40 -4.00 6.23 2.50
C VAL A 40 -2.82 5.65 3.28
N SER A 41 -2.90 5.71 4.61
CA SER A 41 -1.88 5.13 5.49
C SER A 41 -1.75 3.63 5.25
N THR A 42 -0.55 3.11 5.40
CA THR A 42 -0.29 1.67 5.38
C THR A 42 -0.57 0.98 6.73
N GLY A 43 -0.87 1.76 7.76
CA GLY A 43 -0.90 1.30 9.14
C GLY A 43 0.48 1.27 9.81
N SER A 44 1.56 1.33 9.05
CA SER A 44 2.93 1.44 9.53
C SER A 44 3.44 2.86 9.38
N LEU A 45 3.84 3.49 10.49
CA LEU A 45 4.40 4.85 10.49
C LEU A 45 5.69 4.93 9.69
N GLY A 46 6.58 3.95 9.88
CA GLY A 46 7.86 3.89 9.17
C GLY A 46 7.69 3.71 7.66
N LEU A 47 6.73 2.88 7.22
CA LEU A 47 6.45 2.70 5.80
C LEU A 47 5.82 3.95 5.17
N ASP A 48 4.90 4.61 5.88
CA ASP A 48 4.30 5.87 5.42
C ASP A 48 5.38 6.94 5.20
N ILE A 49 6.36 7.04 6.11
CA ILE A 49 7.52 7.93 5.97
C ILE A 49 8.43 7.49 4.82
N ALA A 50 8.69 6.19 4.68
CA ALA A 50 9.53 5.65 3.61
C ALA A 50 8.94 5.90 2.22
N LEU A 51 7.61 5.93 2.10
CA LEU A 51 6.88 6.28 0.88
C LEU A 51 7.03 7.77 0.48
N GLY A 52 7.42 8.63 1.43
CA GLY A 52 7.77 10.03 1.20
C GLY A 52 6.59 10.98 0.98
N VAL A 53 5.38 10.44 0.78
CA VAL A 53 4.12 11.19 0.66
C VAL A 53 3.14 10.81 1.76
N GLY A 54 3.58 9.93 2.69
CA GLY A 54 2.88 9.55 3.90
C GLY A 54 1.84 8.46 3.79
N GLY A 55 1.91 7.68 2.76
CA GLY A 55 1.04 6.53 2.54
C GLY A 55 1.06 6.08 1.10
N LEU A 56 0.16 5.16 0.76
CA LEU A 56 -0.02 4.69 -0.60
C LEU A 56 -0.84 5.71 -1.42
N PRO A 57 -0.36 6.08 -2.63
CA PRO A 57 -1.02 7.11 -3.43
C PRO A 57 -2.34 6.59 -4.03
N ARG A 58 -3.43 7.34 -3.86
CA ARG A 58 -4.71 7.09 -4.53
C ARG A 58 -4.60 7.38 -6.03
N GLY A 59 -5.48 6.79 -6.81
CA GLY A 59 -5.45 6.93 -8.27
C GLY A 59 -4.24 6.26 -8.94
N ARG A 60 -3.66 5.26 -8.28
CA ARG A 60 -2.45 4.56 -8.73
C ARG A 60 -2.56 3.04 -8.55
N VAL A 61 -1.72 2.35 -9.33
CA VAL A 61 -1.47 0.91 -9.15
C VAL A 61 -0.26 0.73 -8.24
N VAL A 62 -0.42 -0.14 -7.24
CA VAL A 62 0.62 -0.55 -6.30
C VAL A 62 0.81 -2.06 -6.40
N GLU A 63 2.05 -2.52 -6.40
CA GLU A 63 2.40 -3.94 -6.28
C GLU A 63 3.07 -4.19 -4.93
N ILE A 64 2.55 -5.15 -4.17
CA ILE A 64 3.15 -5.66 -2.93
C ILE A 64 3.56 -7.10 -3.19
N TYR A 65 4.85 -7.41 -3.11
CA TYR A 65 5.35 -8.74 -3.40
C TYR A 65 6.39 -9.20 -2.39
N GLY A 66 6.49 -10.50 -2.23
CA GLY A 66 7.44 -11.12 -1.30
C GLY A 66 7.22 -12.63 -1.22
N PRO A 67 8.04 -13.34 -0.43
CA PRO A 67 7.86 -14.75 -0.14
C PRO A 67 6.50 -15.05 0.51
N GLU A 68 6.15 -16.30 0.55
CA GLU A 68 5.02 -16.77 1.34
C GLU A 68 5.21 -16.42 2.82
N SER A 69 4.11 -16.15 3.53
CA SER A 69 4.11 -15.78 4.95
C SER A 69 4.96 -14.56 5.32
N SER A 70 5.24 -13.67 4.36
CA SER A 70 6.00 -12.43 4.60
C SER A 70 5.16 -11.26 5.12
N GLY A 71 3.83 -11.40 5.24
CA GLY A 71 2.92 -10.36 5.72
C GLY A 71 2.24 -9.52 4.62
N LYS A 72 2.25 -9.96 3.35
CA LYS A 72 1.62 -9.22 2.22
C LYS A 72 0.14 -8.95 2.49
N THR A 73 -0.63 -9.99 2.78
CA THR A 73 -2.08 -9.89 3.03
C THR A 73 -2.35 -9.09 4.30
N THR A 74 -1.54 -9.26 5.36
CA THR A 74 -1.64 -8.47 6.60
C THR A 74 -1.47 -6.97 6.32
N LEU A 75 -0.41 -6.58 5.61
CA LEU A 75 -0.18 -5.19 5.23
C LEU A 75 -1.35 -4.64 4.40
N THR A 76 -1.86 -5.42 3.46
CA THR A 76 -2.95 -4.99 2.58
C THR A 76 -4.28 -4.84 3.33
N LEU A 77 -4.60 -5.75 4.25
CA LEU A 77 -5.78 -5.64 5.13
C LEU A 77 -5.68 -4.42 6.05
N GLN A 78 -4.48 -4.10 6.52
CA GLN A 78 -4.24 -2.91 7.31
C GLN A 78 -4.54 -1.63 6.48
N VAL A 79 -4.11 -1.58 5.20
CA VAL A 79 -4.45 -0.47 4.27
C VAL A 79 -5.96 -0.36 4.07
N ILE A 80 -6.67 -1.49 3.93
CA ILE A 80 -8.14 -1.51 3.84
C ILE A 80 -8.76 -0.90 5.09
N ALA A 81 -8.30 -1.32 6.27
CA ALA A 81 -8.81 -0.77 7.54
C ALA A 81 -8.60 0.75 7.63
N GLU A 82 -7.42 1.24 7.23
CA GLU A 82 -7.12 2.68 7.19
C GLU A 82 -8.03 3.42 6.17
N MET A 83 -8.29 2.83 5.00
CA MET A 83 -9.22 3.41 4.02
C MET A 83 -10.65 3.48 4.56
N GLN A 84 -11.11 2.44 5.24
CA GLN A 84 -12.45 2.40 5.84
C GLN A 84 -12.61 3.40 6.99
N LYS A 85 -11.55 3.68 7.77
CA LYS A 85 -11.54 4.74 8.79
C LYS A 85 -11.76 6.13 8.18
N LEU A 86 -11.28 6.34 6.94
CA LEU A 86 -11.54 7.57 6.19
C LEU A 86 -12.92 7.60 5.51
N GLY A 87 -13.79 6.63 5.78
CA GLY A 87 -15.10 6.51 5.15
C GLY A 87 -15.06 5.96 3.72
N GLY A 88 -13.92 5.41 3.28
CA GLY A 88 -13.76 4.86 1.94
C GLY A 88 -14.33 3.46 1.79
N THR A 89 -14.80 3.14 0.58
CA THR A 89 -15.30 1.82 0.21
C THR A 89 -14.16 0.93 -0.29
N ALA A 90 -14.08 -0.30 0.24
CA ALA A 90 -13.05 -1.27 -0.09
C ALA A 90 -13.63 -2.52 -0.77
N ALA A 91 -12.89 -3.05 -1.75
CA ALA A 91 -13.18 -4.33 -2.40
C ALA A 91 -11.94 -5.23 -2.39
N PHE A 92 -12.15 -6.51 -2.12
CA PHE A 92 -11.12 -7.54 -2.10
C PHE A 92 -11.48 -8.65 -3.09
N ILE A 93 -10.63 -8.84 -4.08
CA ILE A 93 -10.75 -9.91 -5.08
C ILE A 93 -9.82 -11.03 -4.64
N ASP A 94 -10.40 -12.05 -4.02
CA ASP A 94 -9.72 -13.20 -3.42
C ASP A 94 -9.61 -14.34 -4.44
N ALA A 95 -8.61 -14.27 -5.30
CA ALA A 95 -8.34 -15.32 -6.29
C ALA A 95 -7.65 -16.56 -5.69
N GLU A 96 -7.11 -16.47 -4.47
CA GLU A 96 -6.54 -17.61 -3.75
C GLU A 96 -7.59 -18.34 -2.87
N HIS A 97 -8.79 -17.76 -2.68
CA HIS A 97 -9.86 -18.27 -1.80
C HIS A 97 -9.38 -18.50 -0.36
N ALA A 98 -8.52 -17.61 0.13
CA ALA A 98 -7.79 -17.79 1.40
C ALA A 98 -8.03 -16.67 2.42
N LEU A 99 -8.91 -15.71 2.15
CA LEU A 99 -9.20 -14.62 3.07
C LEU A 99 -9.94 -15.15 4.32
N ASP A 100 -9.35 -14.93 5.48
CA ASP A 100 -9.98 -15.19 6.77
C ASP A 100 -10.69 -13.91 7.29
N PRO A 101 -12.04 -13.91 7.36
CA PRO A 101 -12.79 -12.76 7.86
C PRO A 101 -12.51 -12.42 9.33
N GLN A 102 -12.24 -13.43 10.17
CA GLN A 102 -11.93 -13.21 11.58
C GLN A 102 -10.57 -12.51 11.74
N TYR A 103 -9.60 -12.93 10.93
CA TYR A 103 -8.30 -12.28 10.90
C TYR A 103 -8.41 -10.84 10.39
N ALA A 104 -9.15 -10.61 9.31
CA ALA A 104 -9.40 -9.26 8.79
C ALA A 104 -10.04 -8.34 9.83
N GLN A 105 -11.03 -8.86 10.58
CA GLN A 105 -11.70 -8.11 11.66
C GLN A 105 -10.72 -7.74 12.79
N LYS A 106 -9.83 -8.65 13.18
CA LYS A 106 -8.80 -8.38 14.19
C LYS A 106 -7.82 -7.28 13.77
N LEU A 107 -7.58 -7.13 12.48
CA LEU A 107 -6.77 -6.05 11.90
C LEU A 107 -7.51 -4.71 11.76
N GLY A 108 -8.77 -4.65 12.21
CA GLY A 108 -9.59 -3.44 12.17
C GLY A 108 -10.42 -3.25 10.90
N VAL A 109 -10.46 -4.26 10.02
CA VAL A 109 -11.34 -4.23 8.84
C VAL A 109 -12.79 -4.36 9.26
N LYS A 110 -13.64 -3.43 8.81
CA LYS A 110 -15.09 -3.53 8.93
C LYS A 110 -15.58 -4.54 7.89
N VAL A 111 -15.60 -5.83 8.28
CA VAL A 111 -15.90 -6.94 7.34
C VAL A 111 -17.31 -6.88 6.77
N ALA A 112 -18.28 -6.29 7.50
CA ALA A 112 -19.63 -6.07 7.02
C ALA A 112 -19.70 -5.11 5.83
N ASP A 113 -18.74 -4.19 5.71
CA ASP A 113 -18.66 -3.18 4.66
C ASP A 113 -17.66 -3.53 3.56
N LEU A 114 -16.94 -4.66 3.71
CA LEU A 114 -15.96 -5.10 2.73
C LEU A 114 -16.63 -5.86 1.59
N LEU A 115 -16.51 -5.35 0.37
CA LEU A 115 -16.92 -6.09 -0.82
C LEU A 115 -15.91 -7.20 -1.11
N ILE A 116 -16.38 -8.45 -1.25
CA ILE A 116 -15.53 -9.59 -1.56
C ILE A 116 -16.00 -10.27 -2.85
N SER A 117 -15.06 -10.68 -3.69
CA SER A 117 -15.29 -11.50 -4.88
C SER A 117 -14.28 -12.63 -4.93
N GLN A 118 -14.76 -13.84 -5.27
CA GLN A 118 -13.93 -15.04 -5.42
C GLN A 118 -14.10 -15.58 -6.84
N PRO A 119 -13.36 -15.02 -7.82
CA PRO A 119 -13.49 -15.37 -9.22
C PRO A 119 -12.84 -16.71 -9.55
N ASP A 120 -13.41 -17.42 -10.53
CA ASP A 120 -12.89 -18.70 -11.01
C ASP A 120 -11.73 -18.54 -12.02
N THR A 121 -11.66 -17.40 -12.71
CA THR A 121 -10.66 -17.15 -13.76
C THR A 121 -9.99 -15.79 -13.59
N GLY A 122 -8.78 -15.64 -14.15
CA GLY A 122 -8.06 -14.37 -14.15
C GLY A 122 -8.80 -13.28 -14.94
N GLU A 123 -9.47 -13.63 -16.04
CA GLU A 123 -10.31 -12.72 -16.82
C GLU A 123 -11.45 -12.17 -15.98
N GLN A 124 -12.17 -13.04 -15.27
CA GLN A 124 -13.27 -12.65 -14.41
C GLN A 124 -12.80 -11.72 -13.28
N ALA A 125 -11.67 -12.06 -12.63
CA ALA A 125 -11.08 -11.23 -11.57
C ALA A 125 -10.78 -9.81 -12.06
N LEU A 126 -10.14 -9.69 -13.21
CA LEU A 126 -9.70 -8.41 -13.76
C LEU A 126 -10.85 -7.60 -14.36
N GLU A 127 -11.90 -8.25 -14.88
CA GLU A 127 -13.12 -7.58 -15.32
C GLU A 127 -13.91 -7.03 -14.14
N ILE A 128 -14.05 -7.79 -13.05
CA ILE A 128 -14.67 -7.30 -11.81
C ILE A 128 -13.89 -6.10 -11.27
N ALA A 129 -12.57 -6.16 -11.22
CA ALA A 129 -11.73 -5.04 -10.83
C ALA A 129 -11.98 -3.80 -11.71
N ASP A 130 -12.03 -3.96 -13.03
CA ASP A 130 -12.29 -2.86 -13.97
C ASP A 130 -13.69 -2.26 -13.78
N MET A 131 -14.72 -3.09 -13.56
CA MET A 131 -16.09 -2.62 -13.29
C MET A 131 -16.17 -1.82 -11.99
N LEU A 132 -15.56 -2.31 -10.91
CA LEU A 132 -15.51 -1.62 -9.62
C LEU A 132 -14.79 -0.28 -9.74
N VAL A 133 -13.64 -0.24 -10.40
CA VAL A 133 -12.89 1.00 -10.63
C VAL A 133 -13.70 1.99 -11.48
N ARG A 134 -14.31 1.53 -12.57
CA ARG A 134 -15.12 2.39 -13.46
C ARG A 134 -16.34 2.98 -12.79
N SER A 135 -16.91 2.31 -11.80
CA SER A 135 -18.07 2.82 -11.06
C SER A 135 -17.77 4.15 -10.35
N GLY A 136 -16.49 4.39 -9.98
CA GLY A 136 -16.08 5.57 -9.22
C GLY A 136 -16.56 5.57 -7.76
N SER A 137 -17.15 4.46 -7.29
CA SER A 137 -17.72 4.33 -5.94
C SER A 137 -16.87 3.47 -5.01
N VAL A 138 -15.71 2.99 -5.49
CA VAL A 138 -14.77 2.17 -4.71
C VAL A 138 -13.44 2.89 -4.63
N ASP A 139 -12.96 3.10 -3.40
CA ASP A 139 -11.74 3.84 -3.12
C ASP A 139 -10.50 2.97 -3.17
N ILE A 140 -10.62 1.70 -2.83
CA ILE A 140 -9.54 0.72 -2.88
C ILE A 140 -10.04 -0.62 -3.42
N VAL A 141 -9.30 -1.19 -4.36
CA VAL A 141 -9.49 -2.55 -4.88
C VAL A 141 -8.20 -3.34 -4.67
N VAL A 142 -8.30 -4.47 -4.01
CA VAL A 142 -7.19 -5.40 -3.80
C VAL A 142 -7.40 -6.65 -4.64
N VAL A 143 -6.34 -7.14 -5.28
CA VAL A 143 -6.31 -8.43 -5.99
C VAL A 143 -5.28 -9.33 -5.33
N ASP A 144 -5.71 -10.39 -4.67
CA ASP A 144 -4.87 -11.39 -3.98
C ASP A 144 -5.09 -12.78 -4.58
N SER A 145 -4.12 -13.31 -5.31
CA SER A 145 -2.88 -12.73 -5.79
C SER A 145 -2.78 -12.85 -7.32
N VAL A 146 -1.84 -12.09 -7.93
CA VAL A 146 -1.55 -12.21 -9.36
C VAL A 146 -1.18 -13.64 -9.75
N ALA A 147 -0.51 -14.39 -8.86
CA ALA A 147 -0.11 -15.77 -9.08
C ALA A 147 -1.31 -16.72 -9.31
N ALA A 148 -2.46 -16.41 -8.71
CA ALA A 148 -3.69 -17.19 -8.81
C ALA A 148 -4.59 -16.77 -9.99
N LEU A 149 -4.24 -15.72 -10.73
CA LEU A 149 -5.01 -15.28 -11.91
C LEU A 149 -4.76 -16.23 -13.10
N THR A 150 -5.38 -17.38 -13.04
CA THR A 150 -5.27 -18.40 -14.13
C THR A 150 -6.14 -18.01 -15.30
N PRO A 151 -5.58 -17.89 -16.51
CA PRO A 151 -6.36 -17.63 -17.71
C PRO A 151 -7.40 -18.74 -17.97
N LYS A 152 -8.58 -18.35 -18.43
CA LYS A 152 -9.67 -19.28 -18.74
C LYS A 152 -9.24 -20.41 -19.69
N ALA A 153 -8.47 -20.06 -20.71
CA ALA A 153 -7.95 -21.04 -21.69
C ALA A 153 -7.00 -22.07 -21.05
N GLU A 154 -6.33 -21.72 -19.96
CA GLU A 154 -5.48 -22.66 -19.20
C GLU A 154 -6.32 -23.61 -18.35
N ILE A 155 -7.45 -23.12 -17.80
CA ILE A 155 -8.38 -23.95 -17.02
C ILE A 155 -9.14 -24.94 -17.91
N GLU A 156 -9.53 -24.52 -19.11
CA GLU A 156 -10.27 -25.33 -20.08
C GLU A 156 -9.38 -26.28 -20.93
N GLY A 157 -8.03 -26.09 -20.85
CA GLY A 157 -7.06 -26.95 -21.55
C GLY A 157 -6.86 -28.30 -20.87
N GLU A 158 -6.18 -29.20 -21.57
CA GLU A 158 -5.81 -30.50 -21.03
C GLU A 158 -4.56 -30.40 -20.13
N MET A 159 -4.43 -31.33 -19.18
CA MET A 159 -3.24 -31.44 -18.36
C MET A 159 -2.00 -31.69 -19.19
N GLY A 160 -1.05 -30.78 -19.17
CA GLY A 160 0.21 -30.84 -19.95
C GLY A 160 0.26 -29.91 -21.14
N ASP A 161 -0.82 -29.23 -21.47
CA ASP A 161 -0.84 -28.21 -22.51
C ASP A 161 0.09 -27.03 -22.17
N SER A 162 0.74 -26.52 -23.23
CA SER A 162 1.63 -25.37 -23.05
C SER A 162 0.86 -24.06 -23.19
N HIS A 163 0.67 -23.36 -22.08
CA HIS A 163 -0.02 -22.06 -22.01
C HIS A 163 0.95 -20.89 -21.77
N MET A 164 2.16 -20.97 -22.34
CA MET A 164 3.21 -19.97 -22.11
C MET A 164 2.74 -18.54 -22.45
N GLY A 165 2.86 -17.65 -21.47
CA GLY A 165 2.66 -16.22 -21.66
C GLY A 165 1.20 -15.75 -21.65
N LEU A 166 0.19 -16.61 -21.48
CA LEU A 166 -1.22 -16.21 -21.45
C LEU A 166 -1.49 -15.26 -20.28
N GLN A 167 -1.03 -15.59 -19.07
CA GLN A 167 -1.19 -14.73 -17.89
C GLN A 167 -0.52 -13.36 -18.10
N ALA A 168 0.66 -13.31 -18.71
CA ALA A 168 1.36 -12.05 -18.98
C ALA A 168 0.60 -11.18 -20.02
N ARG A 169 -0.04 -11.78 -21.02
CA ARG A 169 -0.90 -11.08 -21.99
C ARG A 169 -2.15 -10.54 -21.32
N LEU A 170 -2.80 -11.35 -20.49
CA LEU A 170 -3.98 -10.97 -19.71
C LEU A 170 -3.68 -9.76 -18.82
N MET A 171 -2.60 -9.82 -18.04
CA MET A 171 -2.14 -8.71 -17.20
C MET A 171 -1.84 -7.45 -18.02
N SER A 172 -1.17 -7.58 -19.15
CA SER A 172 -0.86 -6.44 -20.02
C SER A 172 -2.11 -5.77 -20.57
N GLN A 173 -3.12 -6.54 -20.95
CA GLN A 173 -4.39 -6.04 -21.46
C GLN A 173 -5.20 -5.35 -20.34
N ALA A 174 -5.32 -6.00 -19.19
CA ALA A 174 -6.06 -5.48 -18.06
C ALA A 174 -5.46 -4.16 -17.53
N LEU A 175 -4.14 -4.11 -17.34
CA LEU A 175 -3.48 -2.91 -16.82
C LEU A 175 -3.59 -1.71 -17.76
N ARG A 176 -3.61 -1.92 -19.09
CA ARG A 176 -3.89 -0.85 -20.05
C ARG A 176 -5.29 -0.25 -19.88
N LYS A 177 -6.30 -1.09 -19.65
CA LYS A 177 -7.68 -0.64 -19.39
C LYS A 177 -7.81 0.04 -18.04
N LEU A 178 -7.32 -0.61 -16.98
CA LEU A 178 -7.43 -0.16 -15.60
C LEU A 178 -6.76 1.19 -15.37
N THR A 179 -5.55 1.40 -15.89
CA THR A 179 -4.73 2.59 -15.58
C THR A 179 -5.43 3.90 -15.94
N ALA A 180 -6.15 3.96 -17.07
CA ALA A 180 -6.88 5.15 -17.48
C ALA A 180 -8.04 5.45 -16.52
N ASN A 181 -8.76 4.42 -16.08
CA ASN A 181 -9.90 4.55 -15.18
C ASN A 181 -9.46 4.87 -13.74
N ILE A 182 -8.45 4.19 -13.23
CA ILE A 182 -7.88 4.35 -11.88
C ILE A 182 -7.53 5.81 -11.58
N LYS A 183 -6.86 6.50 -12.52
CA LYS A 183 -6.52 7.92 -12.35
C LYS A 183 -7.77 8.81 -12.29
N ARG A 184 -8.77 8.54 -13.13
CA ARG A 184 -9.99 9.33 -13.21
C ARG A 184 -10.87 9.19 -11.97
N THR A 185 -10.99 7.98 -11.43
CA THR A 185 -11.81 7.67 -10.25
C THR A 185 -11.08 7.84 -8.94
N ASN A 186 -9.77 8.15 -8.98
CA ASN A 186 -8.92 8.25 -7.80
C ASN A 186 -8.91 6.97 -6.92
N THR A 187 -9.13 5.81 -7.53
CA THR A 187 -9.14 4.51 -6.86
C THR A 187 -7.70 4.01 -6.66
N LEU A 188 -7.37 3.54 -5.47
CA LEU A 188 -6.12 2.79 -5.22
C LEU A 188 -6.33 1.34 -5.64
N VAL A 189 -5.46 0.78 -6.50
CA VAL A 189 -5.49 -0.65 -6.85
C VAL A 189 -4.20 -1.31 -6.40
N ILE A 190 -4.32 -2.30 -5.51
CA ILE A 190 -3.21 -3.08 -4.99
C ILE A 190 -3.24 -4.48 -5.59
N PHE A 191 -2.13 -4.87 -6.22
CA PHE A 191 -1.87 -6.24 -6.63
C PHE A 191 -0.90 -6.89 -5.66
N ILE A 192 -1.33 -7.95 -5.00
CA ILE A 192 -0.44 -8.82 -4.23
C ILE A 192 0.20 -9.81 -5.20
N ASN A 193 1.51 -10.03 -5.08
CA ASN A 193 2.25 -10.89 -5.99
C ASN A 193 3.22 -11.81 -5.23
N GLN A 194 3.55 -12.92 -5.86
CA GLN A 194 4.48 -13.91 -5.34
C GLN A 194 5.81 -13.83 -6.10
N ILE A 195 6.88 -14.23 -5.42
CA ILE A 195 8.21 -14.35 -6.01
C ILE A 195 8.35 -15.73 -6.67
N ARG A 196 8.99 -15.74 -7.83
CA ARG A 196 9.43 -16.93 -8.54
C ARG A 196 10.91 -16.79 -8.86
N MET A 197 11.60 -17.93 -8.98
CA MET A 197 13.00 -17.98 -9.35
C MET A 197 13.15 -18.24 -10.84
N LYS A 198 13.91 -17.41 -11.54
CA LYS A 198 14.26 -17.62 -12.94
C LYS A 198 15.28 -18.76 -13.03
N ILE A 199 14.98 -19.74 -13.86
CA ILE A 199 15.92 -20.85 -14.12
C ILE A 199 17.06 -20.33 -15.01
N GLY A 200 18.31 -20.75 -14.72
CA GLY A 200 19.48 -20.47 -15.56
C GLY A 200 20.13 -19.08 -15.35
N VAL A 201 19.71 -18.32 -14.34
CA VAL A 201 20.38 -17.04 -13.99
C VAL A 201 21.59 -17.34 -13.11
N MET A 202 22.80 -17.32 -13.71
CA MET A 202 24.06 -17.53 -12.98
C MET A 202 24.59 -16.26 -12.31
N PHE A 203 24.23 -15.07 -12.81
CA PHE A 203 24.67 -13.78 -12.29
C PHE A 203 23.49 -12.82 -12.14
N GLY A 204 23.50 -11.99 -11.11
CA GLY A 204 22.44 -11.04 -10.79
C GLY A 204 21.33 -11.63 -9.92
N ASN A 205 20.19 -10.93 -9.83
CA ASN A 205 19.07 -11.39 -9.01
C ASN A 205 18.14 -12.32 -9.81
N PRO A 206 18.04 -13.61 -9.44
CA PRO A 206 17.16 -14.57 -10.10
C PRO A 206 15.68 -14.35 -9.77
N GLU A 207 15.35 -13.57 -8.75
CA GLU A 207 13.98 -13.37 -8.32
C GLU A 207 13.17 -12.56 -9.35
N THR A 208 11.94 -12.99 -9.59
CA THR A 208 10.97 -12.27 -10.42
C THR A 208 9.58 -12.46 -9.84
N THR A 209 8.65 -11.58 -10.21
CA THR A 209 7.24 -11.70 -9.85
C THR A 209 6.45 -12.38 -10.97
N THR A 210 5.30 -12.99 -10.64
CA THR A 210 4.39 -13.62 -11.61
C THR A 210 3.66 -12.58 -12.47
N GLY A 211 2.99 -13.02 -13.54
CA GLY A 211 2.20 -12.14 -14.41
C GLY A 211 3.01 -11.32 -15.42
N GLY A 212 4.28 -11.66 -15.64
CA GLY A 212 5.14 -11.00 -16.62
C GLY A 212 5.66 -9.64 -16.18
N ASN A 213 5.97 -8.77 -17.15
CA ASN A 213 6.60 -7.46 -16.85
C ASN A 213 5.62 -6.29 -16.79
N ALA A 214 4.37 -6.47 -17.22
CA ALA A 214 3.42 -5.36 -17.34
C ALA A 214 3.22 -4.64 -16.01
N LEU A 215 2.99 -5.37 -14.92
CA LEU A 215 2.77 -4.79 -13.60
C LEU A 215 3.99 -4.00 -13.11
N LYS A 216 5.21 -4.45 -13.41
CA LYS A 216 6.45 -3.72 -13.08
C LYS A 216 6.52 -2.34 -13.73
N PHE A 217 5.93 -2.18 -14.93
CA PHE A 217 5.88 -0.90 -15.63
C PHE A 217 4.71 -0.03 -15.16
N TYR A 218 3.51 -0.61 -15.03
CA TYR A 218 2.29 0.13 -14.67
C TYR A 218 2.23 0.54 -13.21
N ALA A 219 2.77 -0.26 -12.29
CA ALA A 219 2.81 0.11 -10.88
C ALA A 219 3.57 1.41 -10.65
N SER A 220 2.94 2.33 -9.90
CA SER A 220 3.58 3.56 -9.44
C SER A 220 4.46 3.34 -8.22
N VAL A 221 4.06 2.41 -7.36
CA VAL A 221 4.80 1.97 -6.17
C VAL A 221 4.95 0.46 -6.22
N ARG A 222 6.11 -0.04 -5.87
CA ARG A 222 6.39 -1.47 -5.69
C ARG A 222 7.08 -1.68 -4.35
N LEU A 223 6.52 -2.57 -3.55
CA LEU A 223 6.98 -2.91 -2.20
C LEU A 223 7.46 -4.35 -2.16
N ASP A 224 8.71 -4.56 -1.77
CA ASP A 224 9.29 -5.86 -1.46
C ASP A 224 9.21 -6.08 0.04
N ILE A 225 8.35 -7.01 0.48
CA ILE A 225 8.12 -7.32 1.89
C ILE A 225 8.79 -8.65 2.26
N ARG A 226 9.57 -8.63 3.33
CA ARG A 226 10.36 -9.78 3.82
C ARG A 226 10.23 -9.91 5.33
N ARG A 227 10.02 -11.14 5.79
CA ARG A 227 10.22 -11.48 7.18
C ARG A 227 11.72 -11.56 7.47
N THR A 228 12.19 -10.84 8.51
CA THR A 228 13.60 -10.77 8.91
C THR A 228 13.88 -11.56 10.19
N GLY A 229 12.89 -11.70 11.05
CA GLY A 229 13.03 -12.39 12.33
C GLY A 229 11.71 -12.91 12.88
N ALA A 230 11.77 -13.54 14.03
CA ALA A 230 10.62 -13.98 14.81
C ALA A 230 10.61 -13.28 16.17
N ILE A 231 9.47 -12.72 16.55
CA ILE A 231 9.25 -12.12 17.86
C ILE A 231 8.79 -13.21 18.80
N LYS A 232 9.48 -13.37 19.93
CA LYS A 232 9.20 -14.40 20.92
C LYS A 232 8.84 -13.79 22.27
N LYS A 233 7.88 -14.40 22.95
CA LYS A 233 7.59 -14.16 24.36
C LYS A 233 7.81 -15.47 25.12
N GLY A 234 9.00 -15.58 25.78
CA GLY A 234 9.48 -16.87 26.26
C GLY A 234 9.81 -17.81 25.10
N GLU A 235 9.21 -18.99 25.06
CA GLU A 235 9.37 -19.96 23.97
C GLU A 235 8.36 -19.79 22.82
N GLU A 236 7.30 -19.03 23.05
CA GLU A 236 6.22 -18.82 22.07
C GLU A 236 6.59 -17.75 21.05
N VAL A 237 6.34 -18.06 19.76
CA VAL A 237 6.48 -17.08 18.67
C VAL A 237 5.17 -16.30 18.55
N ILE A 238 5.20 -15.03 18.93
CA ILE A 238 4.04 -14.14 18.97
C ILE A 238 3.93 -13.22 17.77
N GLY A 239 4.95 -13.16 16.91
CA GLY A 239 4.96 -12.30 15.76
C GLY A 239 6.19 -12.46 14.87
N SER A 240 6.34 -11.56 13.95
CA SER A 240 7.49 -11.50 13.03
C SER A 240 8.01 -10.08 12.88
N GLU A 241 9.32 -9.95 12.89
CA GLU A 241 10.00 -8.74 12.40
C GLU A 241 9.92 -8.73 10.88
N THR A 242 9.50 -7.61 10.34
CA THR A 242 9.23 -7.47 8.91
C THR A 242 9.92 -6.25 8.35
N ARG A 243 10.53 -6.41 7.19
CA ARG A 243 11.14 -5.31 6.43
C ARG A 243 10.42 -5.13 5.11
N VAL A 244 10.07 -3.89 4.79
CA VAL A 244 9.50 -3.49 3.51
C VAL A 244 10.45 -2.51 2.82
N LYS A 245 10.87 -2.86 1.59
CA LYS A 245 11.68 -1.98 0.75
C LYS A 245 10.83 -1.39 -0.36
N VAL A 246 10.88 -0.07 -0.50
CA VAL A 246 10.24 0.66 -1.58
C VAL A 246 11.14 0.58 -2.82
N VAL A 247 10.96 -0.44 -3.67
CA VAL A 247 11.85 -0.70 -4.81
C VAL A 247 11.53 0.14 -6.04
N LYS A 248 10.32 0.68 -6.10
CA LYS A 248 9.88 1.64 -7.12
C LYS A 248 8.93 2.63 -6.49
N ASN A 249 9.11 3.91 -6.80
CA ASN A 249 8.22 4.97 -6.37
C ASN A 249 8.22 6.09 -7.43
N LYS A 250 7.03 6.43 -7.95
CA LYS A 250 6.84 7.52 -8.92
C LYS A 250 6.36 8.82 -8.27
N VAL A 251 6.09 8.81 -6.96
CA VAL A 251 5.57 9.98 -6.22
C VAL A 251 6.59 10.58 -5.25
N ALA A 252 7.68 9.86 -4.96
CA ALA A 252 8.80 10.31 -4.13
C ALA A 252 10.06 9.50 -4.48
N PRO A 253 11.26 9.87 -3.97
CA PRO A 253 12.49 9.09 -4.17
C PRO A 253 12.34 7.65 -3.66
N PRO A 254 12.68 6.63 -4.48
CA PRO A 254 12.59 5.23 -4.11
C PRO A 254 13.77 4.75 -3.23
N PHE A 255 13.79 3.44 -2.93
CA PHE A 255 14.85 2.69 -2.24
C PHE A 255 14.96 2.93 -0.74
N LYS A 256 14.02 3.68 -0.15
CA LYS A 256 13.85 3.70 1.30
C LYS A 256 13.27 2.37 1.79
N GLN A 257 13.47 2.08 3.04
CA GLN A 257 12.93 0.88 3.69
C GLN A 257 12.34 1.23 5.06
N ALA A 258 11.41 0.41 5.51
CA ALA A 258 10.85 0.43 6.85
C ALA A 258 10.95 -0.96 7.46
N GLU A 259 11.17 -0.99 8.77
CA GLU A 259 11.14 -2.21 9.56
C GLU A 259 10.11 -2.04 10.67
N PHE A 260 9.28 -3.06 10.85
CA PHE A 260 8.22 -3.05 11.85
C PHE A 260 7.85 -4.48 12.27
N ASP A 261 7.17 -4.55 13.40
CA ASP A 261 6.70 -5.80 13.97
C ASP A 261 5.29 -6.10 13.49
N ILE A 262 5.04 -7.33 13.02
CA ILE A 262 3.69 -7.88 12.81
C ILE A 262 3.43 -8.87 13.94
N LEU A 263 2.44 -8.57 14.78
CA LEU A 263 2.00 -9.41 15.86
C LEU A 263 0.84 -10.31 15.41
N TYR A 264 0.90 -11.59 15.73
CA TYR A 264 -0.11 -12.54 15.30
C TYR A 264 -1.45 -12.26 15.98
N GLY A 265 -2.48 -12.06 15.16
CA GLY A 265 -3.81 -11.68 15.63
C GLY A 265 -4.02 -10.20 15.97
N GLU A 266 -2.97 -9.36 15.86
CA GLU A 266 -3.07 -7.91 16.12
C GLU A 266 -2.67 -7.08 14.88
N GLY A 267 -1.79 -7.62 14.01
CA GLY A 267 -1.28 -6.94 12.83
C GLY A 267 -0.04 -6.10 13.08
N ILE A 268 0.11 -5.00 12.36
CA ILE A 268 1.27 -4.10 12.46
C ILE A 268 1.26 -3.38 13.80
N SER A 269 2.38 -3.48 14.52
CA SER A 269 2.56 -2.84 15.85
C SER A 269 2.91 -1.36 15.70
N ARG A 270 1.89 -0.52 15.46
CA ARG A 270 2.09 0.93 15.28
C ARG A 270 2.69 1.60 16.51
N GLU A 271 2.22 1.24 17.71
CA GLU A 271 2.77 1.76 18.97
C GLU A 271 4.23 1.35 19.15
N GLY A 272 4.61 0.15 18.69
CA GLY A 272 5.99 -0.29 18.64
C GLY A 272 6.88 0.59 17.78
N GLU A 273 6.39 0.99 16.59
CA GLU A 273 7.11 1.92 15.71
C GLU A 273 7.19 3.34 16.31
N ILE A 274 6.12 3.83 16.93
CA ILE A 274 6.12 5.13 17.62
C ILE A 274 7.18 5.16 18.72
N ILE A 275 7.34 4.07 19.47
CA ILE A 275 8.37 3.95 20.51
C ILE A 275 9.76 3.95 19.87
N ASP A 276 10.01 3.12 18.88
CA ASP A 276 11.33 3.00 18.26
C ASP A 276 11.77 4.33 17.62
N MET A 277 10.91 4.95 16.83
CA MET A 277 11.18 6.24 16.21
C MET A 277 11.22 7.38 17.22
N GLY A 278 10.39 7.33 18.27
CA GLY A 278 10.43 8.27 19.39
C GLY A 278 11.76 8.24 20.12
N VAL A 279 12.36 7.08 20.30
CA VAL A 279 13.70 6.92 20.88
C VAL A 279 14.77 7.42 19.91
N GLU A 280 14.68 7.06 18.63
CA GLU A 280 15.63 7.48 17.58
C GLU A 280 15.70 9.02 17.47
N HIS A 281 14.55 9.67 17.49
CA HIS A 281 14.43 11.13 17.42
C HIS A 281 14.50 11.84 18.79
N LYS A 282 14.80 11.09 19.87
CA LYS A 282 14.98 11.63 21.24
C LYS A 282 13.73 12.28 21.83
N PHE A 283 12.56 11.92 21.37
CA PHE A 283 11.28 12.30 22.00
C PHE A 283 10.94 11.37 23.16
N ILE A 284 11.32 10.10 23.07
CA ILE A 284 11.23 9.11 24.15
C ILE A 284 12.64 8.86 24.67
N GLU A 285 12.81 8.93 25.97
CA GLU A 285 14.08 8.59 26.65
C GLU A 285 14.09 7.10 26.97
N LYS A 286 15.20 6.43 26.64
CA LYS A 286 15.45 5.04 27.02
C LYS A 286 16.64 4.95 27.95
N SER A 287 16.40 4.48 29.16
CA SER A 287 17.44 4.25 30.17
C SER A 287 17.39 2.80 30.64
N GLY A 288 18.33 1.98 30.18
CA GLY A 288 18.30 0.54 30.36
C GLY A 288 17.02 -0.08 29.78
N ALA A 289 16.22 -0.73 30.62
CA ALA A 289 14.93 -1.31 30.20
C ALA A 289 13.76 -0.31 30.29
N TRP A 290 13.96 0.89 30.83
CA TRP A 290 12.90 1.86 31.04
C TRP A 290 12.75 2.82 29.86
N TYR A 291 11.50 3.08 29.50
CA TYR A 291 11.09 4.10 28.55
C TYR A 291 10.39 5.23 29.31
N SER A 292 10.70 6.48 28.97
CA SER A 292 10.11 7.67 29.59
C SER A 292 9.74 8.71 28.55
N TYR A 293 8.64 9.41 28.78
CA TYR A 293 8.18 10.52 27.96
C TYR A 293 7.89 11.74 28.85
N LYS A 294 8.45 12.92 28.53
CA LYS A 294 8.34 14.15 29.34
C LYS A 294 8.71 13.94 30.83
N GLY A 295 9.65 13.03 31.11
CA GLY A 295 10.09 12.72 32.49
C GLY A 295 9.22 11.68 33.21
N GLU A 296 8.10 11.25 32.63
CA GLU A 296 7.24 10.20 33.19
C GLU A 296 7.61 8.84 32.60
N LYS A 297 7.62 7.79 33.42
CA LYS A 297 7.88 6.43 33.00
C LYS A 297 6.64 5.88 32.27
N ILE A 298 6.83 5.46 31.02
CA ILE A 298 5.76 4.88 30.19
C ILE A 298 5.82 3.35 30.13
N GLY A 299 6.91 2.73 30.58
CA GLY A 299 6.98 1.26 30.68
C GLY A 299 8.38 0.74 30.92
N GLN A 300 8.46 -0.44 31.55
CA GLN A 300 9.68 -1.24 31.62
C GLN A 300 9.61 -2.33 30.54
N GLY A 301 10.49 -2.26 29.54
CA GLY A 301 10.43 -3.08 28.33
C GLY A 301 9.50 -2.49 27.28
N LYS A 302 9.74 -2.86 26.00
CA LYS A 302 8.98 -2.36 24.84
C LYS A 302 7.50 -2.77 24.91
N ASP A 303 7.20 -3.97 25.43
CA ASP A 303 5.82 -4.47 25.51
C ASP A 303 4.95 -3.63 26.45
N ASN A 304 5.48 -3.29 27.64
CA ASN A 304 4.74 -2.43 28.58
C ASN A 304 4.59 -1.00 28.05
N ALA A 305 5.61 -0.48 27.37
CA ALA A 305 5.53 0.84 26.75
C ALA A 305 4.50 0.87 25.60
N ARG A 306 4.38 -0.23 24.82
CA ARG A 306 3.33 -0.38 23.80
C ARG A 306 1.94 -0.37 24.43
N GLU A 307 1.74 -1.15 25.49
CA GLU A 307 0.45 -1.20 26.17
C GLU A 307 0.06 0.15 26.74
N PHE A 308 1.01 0.86 27.34
CA PHE A 308 0.80 2.23 27.79
C PHE A 308 0.32 3.15 26.67
N LEU A 309 0.95 3.11 25.48
CA LEU A 309 0.53 3.94 24.35
C LEU A 309 -0.83 3.53 23.75
N ARG A 310 -1.23 2.27 23.90
CA ARG A 310 -2.57 1.82 23.52
C ARG A 310 -3.65 2.38 24.41
N GLU A 311 -3.36 2.48 25.71
CA GLU A 311 -4.26 3.06 26.73
C GLU A 311 -4.28 4.58 26.67
N HIS A 312 -3.16 5.22 26.24
CA HIS A 312 -2.97 6.66 26.18
C HIS A 312 -2.79 7.12 24.74
N LYS A 313 -3.89 7.07 23.97
CA LYS A 313 -3.89 7.39 22.52
C LYS A 313 -3.47 8.85 22.24
N ASP A 314 -3.81 9.77 23.12
CA ASP A 314 -3.42 11.17 23.06
C ASP A 314 -1.89 11.35 23.07
N ILE A 315 -1.20 10.62 23.94
CA ILE A 315 0.28 10.62 24.02
C ILE A 315 0.87 9.96 22.77
N ALA A 316 0.30 8.86 22.30
CA ALA A 316 0.74 8.20 21.08
C ALA A 316 0.65 9.15 19.87
N VAL A 317 -0.46 9.85 19.71
CA VAL A 317 -0.68 10.84 18.64
C VAL A 317 0.28 12.01 18.75
N GLU A 318 0.53 12.52 19.98
CA GLU A 318 1.49 13.60 20.19
C GLU A 318 2.91 13.20 19.77
N ILE A 319 3.36 12.01 20.18
CA ILE A 319 4.71 11.51 19.81
C ILE A 319 4.79 11.28 18.30
N GLU A 320 3.79 10.65 17.71
CA GLU A 320 3.73 10.44 16.27
C GLU A 320 3.78 11.75 15.49
N GLY A 321 3.04 12.77 15.93
CA GLY A 321 3.06 14.10 15.32
C GLY A 321 4.45 14.72 15.32
N LYS A 322 5.17 14.63 16.45
CA LYS A 322 6.55 15.10 16.57
C LYS A 322 7.52 14.34 15.67
N VAL A 323 7.37 13.02 15.58
CA VAL A 323 8.18 12.19 14.68
C VAL A 323 7.94 12.60 13.22
N ARG A 324 6.68 12.75 12.80
CA ARG A 324 6.32 13.18 11.43
C ARG A 324 6.89 14.55 11.08
N GLU A 325 6.81 15.49 12.00
CA GLU A 325 7.39 16.83 11.84
C GLU A 325 8.92 16.76 11.67
N ALA A 326 9.60 15.98 12.53
CA ALA A 326 11.05 15.83 12.49
C ALA A 326 11.56 15.21 11.19
N VAL A 327 10.79 14.33 10.56
CA VAL A 327 11.15 13.69 9.27
C VAL A 327 10.62 14.43 8.04
N GLY A 328 9.95 15.59 8.23
CA GLY A 328 9.44 16.42 7.14
C GLY A 328 8.23 15.85 6.41
N VAL A 329 7.46 14.99 7.05
CA VAL A 329 6.22 14.39 6.53
C VAL A 329 5.04 14.93 7.34
N SER A 330 4.98 16.23 7.49
CA SER A 330 3.88 16.94 8.15
C SER A 330 2.69 17.08 7.20
N GLY A 331 1.48 16.88 7.71
CA GLY A 331 0.22 17.12 6.97
C GLY A 331 -0.54 15.87 6.53
N LEU A 332 -0.16 14.69 7.02
CA LEU A 332 -0.98 13.50 6.83
C LEU A 332 -2.13 13.46 7.84
N PRO A 333 -3.30 12.94 7.44
CA PRO A 333 -4.38 12.74 8.39
C PRO A 333 -3.87 11.86 9.53
N THR A 334 -3.83 12.42 10.72
CA THR A 334 -3.72 11.63 11.94
C THR A 334 -4.94 10.73 11.97
N THR A 335 -4.74 9.42 11.91
CA THR A 335 -5.81 8.44 12.08
C THR A 335 -6.21 8.38 13.56
N VAL A 336 -6.79 9.45 14.06
CA VAL A 336 -7.55 9.43 15.32
C VAL A 336 -8.97 9.14 14.93
N ASP A 337 -9.48 8.03 15.41
CA ASP A 337 -10.89 7.69 15.28
C ASP A 337 -11.70 8.83 15.94
N PRO A 338 -12.50 9.62 15.20
CA PRO A 338 -13.23 10.75 15.80
C PRO A 338 -14.25 10.31 16.84
N ASP A 339 -14.62 9.02 16.88
CA ASP A 339 -15.58 8.46 17.84
C ASP A 339 -14.96 8.13 19.22
N THR A 340 -13.67 8.40 19.44
CA THR A 340 -12.99 8.10 20.72
C THR A 340 -12.64 9.33 21.57
N VAL A 341 -13.06 10.53 21.13
CA VAL A 341 -12.76 11.81 21.85
C VAL A 341 -13.86 12.20 22.86
N ASP A 342 -15.05 11.55 22.79
CA ASP A 342 -16.19 11.82 23.67
C ASP A 342 -16.66 10.56 24.41
N ALA A 343 -15.81 9.96 25.26
CA ALA A 343 -16.24 8.95 26.22
C ALA A 343 -15.53 9.14 27.56
#